data_6017d5d7a7c49422688f3922907bcc71
#
_entry.id   6017d5d7a7c49422688f3922907bcc71
#
_cell.length_a   1.000
_cell.length_b   1.000
_cell.length_c   1.000
_cell.angle_alpha   90.00
_cell.angle_beta   90.00
_cell.angle_gamma   90.00
#
_symmetry.space_group_name_H-M   'P 1'
#
loop_
_entity.id
_entity.type
_entity.pdbx_description
1 polymer ?
#
loop_
_entity_poly.entity_id
_entity_poly.type
_entity_poly.pdbx_seq_one_letter_code
_entity_poly.pdbx_strand_id
1 'polypeptide(L)'
;MRYLEYREFGLVRKALQERETLLRAAPHIMWPLRFVMPHMPNLRPAWMIRAGLFLYDHLARRELLPASRGIDMRRHPAGAPLIESIKRGFVYSDGWVNDARLVVLNALDAEERGATVLTRTKLVSAVRAGGEWHAQLRRSDGTQLDVRAGSIANAAGPWVGELLHGALGRDANHSVRLVKGSHIVTRRLFEHDHAYIFQNPDKRIIFAIPYEHDYTLIGTTDIEYRGDPAQVAITADETQYLCDSINRYFKQHITPADVRWTYSGVRPLLEEEGADNPSAVTRDYRLELDAPEGEAPLLSVFGGKITTFRKLAEEAVDELGRALANPAPAWTAGAPLPGGDIPKANFERFLTQFKQQYPWLPADLAHRYARAYGTRAKHVIGQASSLAELGRIFAPGLYEAELCYLRDTEWARSAQDVLWRRSKLGLHVEPGTLENVTQDIDNWFTRSPVERQPFRRATASQHA
;
A
#
# COMPACT_ATOMS: atom_id res chain seq x y z
N MET A 1 -8.13 11.76 -11.60
CA MET A 1 -8.26 12.51 -12.88
C MET A 1 -8.49 11.58 -14.07
N ARG A 2 -7.67 10.55 -14.32
CA ARG A 2 -7.81 9.63 -15.47
C ARG A 2 -9.21 9.00 -15.60
N TYR A 3 -9.84 8.63 -14.48
CA TYR A 3 -11.20 8.04 -14.46
C TYR A 3 -12.32 9.00 -14.83
N LEU A 4 -12.13 10.31 -14.66
CA LEU A 4 -13.06 11.33 -15.16
C LEU A 4 -13.13 11.33 -16.68
N GLU A 5 -12.04 10.95 -17.35
CA GLU A 5 -11.97 10.81 -18.80
C GLU A 5 -12.82 9.64 -19.32
N TYR A 6 -12.94 8.58 -18.51
CA TYR A 6 -13.76 7.40 -18.81
C TYR A 6 -15.18 7.49 -18.25
N ARG A 7 -15.60 8.68 -17.71
CA ARG A 7 -16.92 8.93 -17.13
C ARG A 7 -17.29 8.04 -15.93
N GLU A 8 -16.31 7.45 -15.25
CA GLU A 8 -16.48 6.63 -14.05
C GLU A 8 -16.67 7.51 -12.79
N PHE A 9 -17.68 8.39 -12.80
CA PHE A 9 -17.92 9.36 -11.71
C PHE A 9 -18.21 8.69 -10.37
N GLY A 10 -18.90 7.55 -10.36
CA GLY A 10 -19.21 6.77 -9.16
C GLY A 10 -17.95 6.27 -8.46
N LEU A 11 -17.04 5.68 -9.23
CA LEU A 11 -15.76 5.17 -8.73
C LEU A 11 -14.87 6.30 -8.21
N VAL A 12 -14.82 7.44 -8.92
CA VAL A 12 -14.06 8.62 -8.45
C VAL A 12 -14.63 9.12 -7.12
N ARG A 13 -15.94 9.22 -6.98
CA ARG A 13 -16.59 9.67 -5.75
C ARG A 13 -16.32 8.71 -4.59
N LYS A 14 -16.46 7.40 -4.79
CA LYS A 14 -16.06 6.37 -3.79
C LYS A 14 -14.62 6.57 -3.34
N ALA A 15 -13.67 6.67 -4.29
CA ALA A 15 -12.25 6.82 -3.98
C ALA A 15 -11.94 8.12 -3.22
N LEU A 16 -12.61 9.23 -3.54
CA LEU A 16 -12.42 10.50 -2.85
C LEU A 16 -12.96 10.48 -1.41
N GLN A 17 -14.09 9.80 -1.18
CA GLN A 17 -14.65 9.60 0.16
C GLN A 17 -13.76 8.70 1.00
N GLU A 18 -13.33 7.57 0.44
CA GLU A 18 -12.42 6.63 1.12
C GLU A 18 -11.09 7.28 1.46
N ARG A 19 -10.55 8.13 0.60
CA ARG A 19 -9.32 8.88 0.88
C ARG A 19 -9.42 9.70 2.17
N GLU A 20 -10.51 10.45 2.37
CA GLU A 20 -10.73 11.22 3.60
C GLU A 20 -10.89 10.30 4.83
N THR A 21 -11.57 9.16 4.67
CA THR A 21 -11.73 8.15 5.72
C THR A 21 -10.38 7.57 6.13
N LEU A 22 -9.55 7.16 5.17
CA LEU A 22 -8.26 6.54 5.43
C LEU A 22 -7.23 7.53 5.99
N LEU A 23 -7.25 8.80 5.57
CA LEU A 23 -6.43 9.87 6.17
C LEU A 23 -6.75 10.06 7.65
N ARG A 24 -8.01 9.83 8.08
CA ARG A 24 -8.38 9.85 9.49
C ARG A 24 -8.05 8.57 10.22
N ALA A 25 -8.21 7.42 9.56
CA ALA A 25 -7.97 6.11 10.18
C ALA A 25 -6.49 5.80 10.43
N ALA A 26 -5.59 6.33 9.62
CA ALA A 26 -4.16 6.04 9.70
C ALA A 26 -3.26 7.25 9.40
N PRO A 27 -3.39 8.37 10.14
CA PRO A 27 -2.68 9.62 9.83
C PRO A 27 -1.15 9.54 9.99
N HIS A 28 -0.64 8.49 10.63
CA HIS A 28 0.80 8.22 10.74
C HIS A 28 1.40 7.64 9.46
N ILE A 29 0.67 6.81 8.72
CA ILE A 29 1.14 6.21 7.45
C ILE A 29 0.49 6.83 6.21
N MET A 30 -0.50 7.69 6.40
CA MET A 30 -1.19 8.42 5.32
C MET A 30 -1.16 9.92 5.59
N TRP A 31 -0.90 10.69 4.55
CA TRP A 31 -0.91 12.15 4.64
C TRP A 31 -1.28 12.80 3.30
N PRO A 32 -1.76 14.07 3.34
CA PRO A 32 -1.99 14.83 2.13
C PRO A 32 -0.73 14.99 1.29
N LEU A 33 -0.83 14.72 0.00
CA LEU A 33 0.24 14.95 -0.96
C LEU A 33 -0.26 15.90 -2.07
N ARG A 34 0.54 16.92 -2.37
CA ARG A 34 0.26 17.87 -3.44
C ARG A 34 0.92 17.40 -4.73
N PHE A 35 0.13 17.26 -5.79
CA PHE A 35 0.61 16.89 -7.11
C PHE A 35 0.68 18.11 -8.03
N VAL A 36 1.80 18.25 -8.69
CA VAL A 36 2.00 19.20 -9.80
C VAL A 36 1.83 18.46 -11.10
N MET A 37 0.94 18.97 -11.96
CA MET A 37 0.76 18.54 -13.34
C MET A 37 1.33 19.63 -14.25
N PRO A 38 2.56 19.49 -14.78
CA PRO A 38 3.11 20.39 -15.75
C PRO A 38 2.29 20.36 -17.04
N HIS A 39 2.01 21.52 -17.62
CA HIS A 39 1.23 21.63 -18.85
C HIS A 39 2.14 21.86 -20.05
N MET A 40 2.14 20.91 -20.98
CA MET A 40 2.86 20.99 -22.25
C MET A 40 1.93 21.47 -23.38
N PRO A 41 2.42 22.24 -24.37
CA PRO A 41 1.59 22.81 -25.44
C PRO A 41 0.85 21.77 -26.30
N ASN A 42 1.37 20.56 -26.41
CA ASN A 42 0.81 19.44 -27.18
C ASN A 42 -0.24 18.62 -26.40
N LEU A 43 -0.51 18.98 -25.14
CA LEU A 43 -1.55 18.36 -24.33
C LEU A 43 -2.91 19.04 -24.53
N ARG A 44 -3.95 18.50 -23.84
CA ARG A 44 -5.29 19.10 -23.82
C ARG A 44 -5.23 20.58 -23.42
N PRO A 45 -6.12 21.43 -23.95
CA PRO A 45 -6.16 22.85 -23.57
C PRO A 45 -6.22 23.06 -22.06
N ALA A 46 -5.48 24.03 -21.57
CA ALA A 46 -5.35 24.32 -20.13
C ALA A 46 -6.71 24.56 -19.44
N TRP A 47 -7.68 25.20 -20.15
CA TRP A 47 -9.03 25.42 -19.62
C TRP A 47 -9.79 24.11 -19.39
N MET A 48 -9.61 23.10 -20.26
CA MET A 48 -10.25 21.79 -20.12
C MET A 48 -9.69 21.05 -18.89
N ILE A 49 -8.36 21.08 -18.69
CA ILE A 49 -7.72 20.51 -17.48
C ILE A 49 -8.26 21.23 -16.23
N ARG A 50 -8.40 22.56 -16.26
CA ARG A 50 -8.93 23.33 -15.14
C ARG A 50 -10.37 22.97 -14.82
N ALA A 51 -11.23 22.79 -15.84
CA ALA A 51 -12.61 22.34 -15.66
C ALA A 51 -12.67 20.92 -15.07
N GLY A 52 -11.84 20.00 -15.53
CA GLY A 52 -11.73 18.66 -14.97
C GLY A 52 -11.27 18.66 -13.50
N LEU A 53 -10.30 19.51 -13.13
CA LEU A 53 -9.86 19.68 -11.75
C LEU A 53 -10.93 20.31 -10.86
N PHE A 54 -11.70 21.27 -11.39
CA PHE A 54 -12.83 21.85 -10.69
C PHE A 54 -13.89 20.77 -10.36
N LEU A 55 -14.23 19.96 -11.34
CA LEU A 55 -15.14 18.83 -11.12
C LEU A 55 -14.58 17.83 -10.08
N TYR A 56 -13.30 17.45 -10.20
CA TYR A 56 -12.62 16.59 -9.23
C TYR A 56 -12.71 17.15 -7.81
N ASP A 57 -12.53 18.46 -7.65
CA ASP A 57 -12.61 19.14 -6.37
C ASP A 57 -14.03 19.12 -5.73
N HIS A 58 -15.09 18.95 -6.54
CA HIS A 58 -16.49 19.05 -6.10
C HIS A 58 -17.26 17.71 -6.11
N LEU A 59 -16.63 16.62 -6.58
CA LEU A 59 -17.26 15.29 -6.60
C LEU A 59 -17.45 14.68 -5.21
N ALA A 60 -16.64 15.07 -4.23
CA ALA A 60 -16.80 14.66 -2.84
C ALA A 60 -16.43 15.83 -1.90
N ARG A 61 -17.01 15.80 -0.69
CA ARG A 61 -16.65 16.75 0.36
C ARG A 61 -15.18 16.54 0.76
N ARG A 62 -14.41 17.63 0.81
CA ARG A 62 -13.03 17.68 1.27
C ARG A 62 -12.99 18.32 2.64
N GLU A 63 -12.27 17.71 3.57
CA GLU A 63 -12.09 18.19 4.94
C GLU A 63 -10.63 18.54 5.23
N LEU A 64 -9.70 17.70 4.76
CA LEU A 64 -8.28 17.82 5.04
C LEU A 64 -7.45 18.36 3.86
N LEU A 65 -7.99 18.34 2.65
CA LEU A 65 -7.22 18.57 1.43
C LEU A 65 -7.50 19.94 0.79
N PRO A 66 -6.45 20.73 0.45
CA PRO A 66 -6.60 22.00 -0.26
C PRO A 66 -7.13 21.83 -1.69
N ALA A 67 -7.79 22.87 -2.21
CA ALA A 67 -8.29 22.91 -3.58
C ALA A 67 -7.19 22.90 -4.65
N SER A 68 -7.57 22.53 -5.88
CA SER A 68 -6.72 22.64 -7.05
C SER A 68 -6.57 24.10 -7.50
N ARG A 69 -5.40 24.41 -8.09
CA ARG A 69 -5.12 25.74 -8.67
C ARG A 69 -4.17 25.65 -9.85
N GLY A 70 -4.24 26.63 -10.74
CA GLY A 70 -3.22 26.87 -11.75
C GLY A 70 -2.00 27.56 -11.13
N ILE A 71 -0.81 27.24 -11.63
CA ILE A 71 0.45 27.86 -11.19
C ILE A 71 1.31 28.29 -12.40
N ASP A 72 2.09 29.35 -12.21
CA ASP A 72 3.16 29.77 -13.12
C ASP A 72 4.45 29.04 -12.70
N MET A 73 4.90 28.12 -13.53
CA MET A 73 6.08 27.28 -13.24
C MET A 73 7.39 28.10 -13.19
N ARG A 74 7.43 29.25 -13.80
CA ARG A 74 8.61 30.16 -13.77
C ARG A 74 8.84 30.77 -12.37
N ARG A 75 7.79 30.79 -11.54
CA ARG A 75 7.81 31.39 -10.20
C ARG A 75 7.56 30.39 -9.07
N HIS A 76 6.99 29.25 -9.39
CA HIS A 76 6.68 28.22 -8.40
C HIS A 76 7.90 27.29 -8.18
N PRO A 77 8.22 26.89 -6.95
CA PRO A 77 9.37 26.02 -6.67
C PRO A 77 9.39 24.74 -7.52
N ALA A 78 8.22 24.18 -7.82
CA ALA A 78 8.09 23.00 -8.66
C ALA A 78 8.50 23.23 -10.13
N GLY A 79 8.74 24.44 -10.58
CA GLY A 79 9.26 24.72 -11.91
C GLY A 79 10.79 24.69 -11.98
N ALA A 80 11.46 24.90 -10.86
CA ALA A 80 12.92 25.03 -10.83
C ALA A 80 13.68 23.81 -11.42
N PRO A 81 13.31 22.55 -11.10
CA PRO A 81 14.01 21.37 -11.61
C PRO A 81 13.60 21.01 -13.05
N LEU A 82 12.53 21.61 -13.59
CA LEU A 82 12.00 21.28 -14.92
C LEU A 82 12.60 22.11 -16.03
N ILE A 83 12.54 21.59 -17.26
CA ILE A 83 12.99 22.31 -18.47
C ILE A 83 12.21 23.62 -18.65
N GLU A 84 12.84 24.64 -19.19
CA GLU A 84 12.32 26.02 -19.27
C GLU A 84 11.10 26.18 -20.19
N SER A 85 10.88 25.24 -21.09
CA SER A 85 9.68 25.26 -21.96
C SER A 85 8.39 25.04 -21.21
N ILE A 86 8.42 24.49 -19.98
CA ILE A 86 7.27 24.26 -19.13
C ILE A 86 6.95 25.54 -18.31
N LYS A 87 6.02 26.33 -18.80
CA LYS A 87 5.70 27.65 -18.22
C LYS A 87 4.48 27.63 -17.29
N ARG A 88 3.59 26.66 -17.44
CA ARG A 88 2.34 26.54 -16.71
C ARG A 88 2.19 25.16 -16.11
N GLY A 89 1.42 25.05 -15.01
CA GLY A 89 1.07 23.80 -14.40
C GLY A 89 -0.18 23.95 -13.55
N PHE A 90 -0.63 22.82 -13.01
CA PHE A 90 -1.76 22.76 -12.09
C PHE A 90 -1.35 22.00 -10.85
N VAL A 91 -1.79 22.47 -9.68
CA VAL A 91 -1.60 21.77 -8.41
C VAL A 91 -2.94 21.23 -7.95
N TYR A 92 -2.99 19.97 -7.56
CA TYR A 92 -4.17 19.36 -6.94
C TYR A 92 -3.73 18.50 -5.75
N SER A 93 -4.67 18.08 -4.92
CA SER A 93 -4.40 17.28 -3.73
C SER A 93 -4.83 15.83 -3.93
N ASP A 94 -4.00 14.93 -3.44
CA ASP A 94 -4.35 13.54 -3.24
C ASP A 94 -3.74 13.03 -1.92
N GLY A 95 -3.83 11.74 -1.63
CA GLY A 95 -3.23 11.13 -0.45
C GLY A 95 -1.99 10.34 -0.82
N TRP A 96 -0.97 10.42 0.01
CA TRP A 96 0.11 9.45 0.08
C TRP A 96 -0.25 8.37 1.07
N VAL A 97 0.16 7.14 0.83
CA VAL A 97 0.10 6.04 1.79
C VAL A 97 1.36 5.20 1.73
N ASN A 98 1.86 4.79 2.87
CA ASN A 98 2.80 3.68 2.95
C ASN A 98 2.00 2.38 2.80
N ASP A 99 1.93 1.85 1.58
CA ASP A 99 1.09 0.72 1.20
C ASP A 99 1.46 -0.58 1.93
N ALA A 100 2.75 -0.84 2.11
CA ALA A 100 3.23 -2.00 2.84
C ALA A 100 2.80 -1.94 4.32
N ARG A 101 2.90 -0.77 4.96
CA ARG A 101 2.40 -0.55 6.32
C ARG A 101 0.89 -0.71 6.39
N LEU A 102 0.16 -0.20 5.41
CA LEU A 102 -1.30 -0.33 5.36
C LEU A 102 -1.73 -1.81 5.39
N VAL A 103 -1.08 -2.68 4.61
CA VAL A 103 -1.37 -4.13 4.60
C VAL A 103 -1.08 -4.76 5.97
N VAL A 104 0.10 -4.47 6.55
CA VAL A 104 0.50 -5.00 7.86
C VAL A 104 -0.47 -4.57 8.95
N LEU A 105 -0.87 -3.29 8.97
CA LEU A 105 -1.78 -2.76 9.99
C LEU A 105 -3.20 -3.33 9.88
N ASN A 106 -3.69 -3.61 8.67
CA ASN A 106 -4.96 -4.32 8.51
C ASN A 106 -4.90 -5.75 9.04
N ALA A 107 -3.81 -6.48 8.78
CA ALA A 107 -3.62 -7.82 9.33
C ALA A 107 -3.50 -7.78 10.87
N LEU A 108 -2.79 -6.80 11.41
CA LEU A 108 -2.62 -6.61 12.85
C LEU A 108 -3.96 -6.26 13.52
N ASP A 109 -4.77 -5.36 12.94
CA ASP A 109 -6.11 -5.03 13.44
C ASP A 109 -7.02 -6.26 13.47
N ALA A 110 -6.95 -7.09 12.43
CA ALA A 110 -7.70 -8.34 12.37
C ALA A 110 -7.26 -9.32 13.48
N GLU A 111 -5.95 -9.50 13.69
CA GLU A 111 -5.43 -10.36 14.77
C GLU A 111 -5.83 -9.86 16.16
N GLU A 112 -5.74 -8.56 16.41
CA GLU A 112 -6.15 -7.93 17.68
C GLU A 112 -7.66 -8.06 17.94
N ARG A 113 -8.45 -8.23 16.89
CA ARG A 113 -9.91 -8.50 16.97
C ARG A 113 -10.26 -9.99 17.03
N GLY A 114 -9.25 -10.86 17.06
CA GLY A 114 -9.43 -12.31 17.26
C GLY A 114 -9.29 -13.16 16.00
N ALA A 115 -8.93 -12.60 14.87
CA ALA A 115 -8.59 -13.40 13.70
C ALA A 115 -7.24 -14.10 13.87
N THR A 116 -7.11 -15.30 13.30
CA THR A 116 -5.84 -16.00 13.22
C THR A 116 -5.16 -15.68 11.89
N VAL A 117 -4.02 -14.98 11.93
CA VAL A 117 -3.23 -14.64 10.74
C VAL A 117 -2.12 -15.66 10.54
N LEU A 118 -2.22 -16.46 9.47
CA LEU A 118 -1.26 -17.51 9.11
C LEU A 118 -0.43 -17.05 7.91
N THR A 119 0.66 -16.33 8.18
CA THR A 119 1.62 -15.96 7.11
C THR A 119 2.36 -17.20 6.60
N ARG A 120 2.83 -17.16 5.33
CA ARG A 120 3.59 -18.25 4.68
C ARG A 120 2.86 -19.61 4.73
N THR A 121 1.52 -19.56 4.61
CA THR A 121 0.64 -20.72 4.66
C THR A 121 -0.25 -20.72 3.44
N LYS A 122 -0.18 -21.77 2.65
CA LYS A 122 -0.95 -21.93 1.40
C LYS A 122 -2.18 -22.80 1.64
N LEU A 123 -3.36 -22.40 1.13
CA LEU A 123 -4.50 -23.28 0.97
C LEU A 123 -4.18 -24.27 -0.15
N VAL A 124 -4.15 -25.56 0.18
CA VAL A 124 -3.80 -26.63 -0.77
C VAL A 124 -5.03 -27.20 -1.43
N SER A 125 -6.07 -27.43 -0.62
CA SER A 125 -7.37 -27.92 -1.11
C SER A 125 -8.48 -27.50 -0.15
N ALA A 126 -9.71 -27.37 -0.66
CA ALA A 126 -10.90 -27.29 0.17
C ALA A 126 -12.08 -27.91 -0.55
N VAL A 127 -12.90 -28.66 0.20
CA VAL A 127 -14.11 -29.31 -0.29
C VAL A 127 -15.27 -29.00 0.63
N ARG A 128 -16.47 -28.86 0.06
CA ARG A 128 -17.70 -28.72 0.83
C ARG A 128 -18.14 -30.10 1.35
N ALA A 129 -18.42 -30.20 2.63
CA ALA A 129 -18.99 -31.41 3.23
C ALA A 129 -19.79 -31.05 4.47
N GLY A 130 -21.03 -31.54 4.58
CA GLY A 130 -21.88 -31.33 5.74
C GLY A 130 -22.23 -29.86 6.06
N GLY A 131 -22.32 -29.00 5.04
CA GLY A 131 -22.61 -27.57 5.23
C GLY A 131 -21.40 -26.72 5.64
N GLU A 132 -20.19 -27.28 5.64
CA GLU A 132 -18.95 -26.60 5.97
C GLU A 132 -17.91 -26.81 4.86
N TRP A 133 -16.88 -25.94 4.84
CA TRP A 133 -15.65 -26.16 4.09
C TRP A 133 -14.65 -26.95 4.93
N HIS A 134 -14.14 -28.05 4.38
CA HIS A 134 -13.00 -28.79 4.92
C HIS A 134 -11.76 -28.41 4.12
N ALA A 135 -10.90 -27.61 4.70
CA ALA A 135 -9.74 -27.02 4.05
C ALA A 135 -8.43 -27.59 4.60
N GLN A 136 -7.51 -27.90 3.70
CA GLN A 136 -6.15 -28.29 4.03
C GLN A 136 -5.17 -27.15 3.73
N LEU A 137 -4.46 -26.70 4.75
CA LEU A 137 -3.43 -25.68 4.67
C LEU A 137 -2.04 -26.32 4.80
N ARG A 138 -1.04 -25.73 4.13
CA ARG A 138 0.35 -26.14 4.22
C ARG A 138 1.24 -24.93 4.52
N ARG A 139 1.99 -25.00 5.61
CA ARG A 139 3.00 -24.03 5.99
C ARG A 139 4.27 -24.19 5.15
N SER A 140 5.12 -23.15 5.12
CA SER A 140 6.40 -23.17 4.41
C SER A 140 7.41 -24.21 4.96
N ASP A 141 7.25 -24.66 6.20
CA ASP A 141 8.03 -25.75 6.84
C ASP A 141 7.50 -27.15 6.48
N GLY A 142 6.45 -27.24 5.64
CA GLY A 142 5.80 -28.49 5.24
C GLY A 142 4.69 -28.96 6.16
N THR A 143 4.49 -28.35 7.33
CA THR A 143 3.41 -28.70 8.27
C THR A 143 2.06 -28.54 7.63
N GLN A 144 1.19 -29.53 7.75
CA GLN A 144 -0.20 -29.48 7.28
C GLN A 144 -1.14 -29.17 8.44
N LEU A 145 -2.19 -28.42 8.14
CA LEU A 145 -3.25 -28.05 9.06
C LEU A 145 -4.59 -28.30 8.39
N ASP A 146 -5.48 -29.02 9.07
CA ASP A 146 -6.87 -29.19 8.64
C ASP A 146 -7.73 -28.16 9.35
N VAL A 147 -8.56 -27.45 8.59
CA VAL A 147 -9.42 -26.35 9.06
C VAL A 147 -10.83 -26.57 8.57
N ARG A 148 -11.82 -26.36 9.44
CA ARG A 148 -13.22 -26.27 9.06
C ARG A 148 -13.66 -24.81 9.07
N ALA A 149 -14.48 -24.43 8.09
CA ALA A 149 -14.98 -23.06 7.97
C ALA A 149 -16.39 -23.01 7.43
N GLY A 150 -17.21 -22.12 7.98
CA GLY A 150 -18.57 -21.87 7.49
C GLY A 150 -18.60 -21.13 6.13
N SER A 151 -17.51 -20.50 5.73
CA SER A 151 -17.39 -19.85 4.41
C SER A 151 -15.93 -19.69 4.00
N ILE A 152 -15.68 -19.44 2.72
CA ILE A 152 -14.39 -19.02 2.19
C ILE A 152 -14.55 -17.67 1.47
N ALA A 153 -13.65 -16.73 1.75
CA ALA A 153 -13.46 -15.53 0.96
C ALA A 153 -12.14 -15.64 0.18
N ASN A 154 -12.23 -15.81 -1.14
CA ASN A 154 -11.08 -15.83 -2.03
C ASN A 154 -10.70 -14.40 -2.42
N ALA A 155 -9.78 -13.79 -1.68
CA ALA A 155 -9.21 -12.48 -1.96
C ALA A 155 -7.75 -12.60 -2.43
N ALA A 156 -7.43 -13.64 -3.23
CA ALA A 156 -6.06 -13.99 -3.63
C ALA A 156 -5.47 -13.05 -4.72
N GLY A 157 -6.18 -12.00 -5.14
CA GLY A 157 -5.68 -11.01 -6.10
C GLY A 157 -5.28 -11.66 -7.44
N PRO A 158 -4.00 -11.56 -7.84
CA PRO A 158 -3.53 -12.16 -9.10
C PRO A 158 -3.73 -13.67 -9.21
N TRP A 159 -3.85 -14.38 -8.08
CA TRP A 159 -4.02 -15.84 -8.01
C TRP A 159 -5.47 -16.27 -7.78
N VAL A 160 -6.46 -15.37 -7.91
CA VAL A 160 -7.87 -15.69 -7.66
C VAL A 160 -8.36 -16.87 -8.51
N GLY A 161 -8.02 -16.89 -9.80
CA GLY A 161 -8.36 -17.98 -10.71
C GLY A 161 -7.60 -19.28 -10.41
N GLU A 162 -6.29 -19.20 -10.11
CA GLU A 162 -5.48 -20.37 -9.73
C GLU A 162 -6.05 -21.06 -8.49
N LEU A 163 -6.48 -20.27 -7.50
CA LEU A 163 -7.07 -20.81 -6.27
C LEU A 163 -8.40 -21.48 -6.55
N LEU A 164 -9.26 -20.91 -7.40
CA LEU A 164 -10.53 -21.51 -7.80
C LEU A 164 -10.32 -22.87 -8.49
N HIS A 165 -9.49 -22.92 -9.53
CA HIS A 165 -9.25 -24.16 -10.27
C HIS A 165 -8.45 -25.19 -9.47
N GLY A 166 -7.35 -24.75 -8.81
CA GLY A 166 -6.41 -25.65 -8.18
C GLY A 166 -6.88 -26.17 -6.82
N ALA A 167 -7.16 -25.25 -5.87
CA ALA A 167 -7.47 -25.64 -4.50
C ALA A 167 -8.95 -25.94 -4.25
N LEU A 168 -9.85 -25.30 -5.00
CA LEU A 168 -11.30 -25.39 -4.80
C LEU A 168 -12.00 -26.27 -5.84
N GLY A 169 -11.33 -26.65 -6.94
CA GLY A 169 -11.91 -27.46 -8.02
C GLY A 169 -13.14 -26.80 -8.67
N ARG A 170 -13.12 -25.46 -8.81
CA ARG A 170 -14.22 -24.66 -9.34
C ARG A 170 -13.79 -23.89 -10.58
N ASP A 171 -14.69 -23.73 -11.53
CA ASP A 171 -14.48 -22.84 -12.66
C ASP A 171 -14.73 -21.38 -12.24
N ALA A 172 -13.93 -20.47 -12.78
CA ALA A 172 -14.14 -19.03 -12.60
C ALA A 172 -15.05 -18.51 -13.71
N ASN A 173 -16.12 -17.77 -13.35
CA ASN A 173 -16.98 -17.10 -14.34
C ASN A 173 -16.31 -15.84 -14.90
N HIS A 174 -15.25 -15.37 -14.24
CA HIS A 174 -14.48 -14.19 -14.63
C HIS A 174 -12.99 -14.52 -14.67
N SER A 175 -12.30 -13.92 -15.63
CA SER A 175 -10.85 -13.95 -15.70
C SER A 175 -10.25 -12.59 -15.31
N VAL A 176 -9.00 -12.63 -14.88
CA VAL A 176 -8.22 -11.42 -14.61
C VAL A 176 -7.07 -11.33 -15.60
N ARG A 177 -6.97 -10.18 -16.23
CA ARG A 177 -5.80 -9.81 -17.03
C ARG A 177 -4.72 -9.27 -16.10
N LEU A 178 -3.55 -9.87 -16.15
CA LEU A 178 -2.42 -9.45 -15.31
C LEU A 178 -1.64 -8.33 -15.99
N VAL A 179 -1.47 -7.20 -15.28
CA VAL A 179 -0.75 -6.04 -15.78
C VAL A 179 0.37 -5.67 -14.81
N LYS A 180 1.61 -5.81 -15.27
CA LYS A 180 2.81 -5.44 -14.51
C LYS A 180 2.97 -3.93 -14.48
N GLY A 181 3.31 -3.40 -13.30
CA GLY A 181 3.75 -2.03 -13.10
C GLY A 181 5.05 -1.99 -12.30
N SER A 182 6.07 -1.38 -12.87
CA SER A 182 7.41 -1.29 -12.28
C SER A 182 7.75 0.14 -11.88
N HIS A 183 8.56 0.28 -10.83
CA HIS A 183 9.04 1.55 -10.31
C HIS A 183 10.55 1.50 -10.12
N ILE A 184 11.19 2.65 -10.30
CA ILE A 184 12.59 2.88 -9.96
C ILE A 184 12.69 3.94 -8.87
N VAL A 185 13.72 3.83 -8.04
CA VAL A 185 14.08 4.80 -7.01
C VAL A 185 15.47 5.33 -7.31
N THR A 186 15.60 6.65 -7.38
CA THR A 186 16.86 7.34 -7.62
C THR A 186 17.17 8.30 -6.47
N ARG A 187 18.38 8.86 -6.41
CA ARG A 187 18.65 10.01 -5.54
C ARG A 187 17.68 11.14 -5.88
N ARG A 188 17.46 12.01 -4.91
CA ARG A 188 16.52 13.13 -4.97
C ARG A 188 16.79 14.03 -6.18
N LEU A 189 15.74 14.27 -6.99
CA LEU A 189 15.81 15.10 -8.20
C LEU A 189 15.31 16.53 -7.97
N PHE A 190 14.65 16.79 -6.86
CA PHE A 190 14.08 18.12 -6.52
C PHE A 190 13.86 18.27 -5.01
N GLU A 191 13.87 19.51 -4.50
CA GLU A 191 13.91 19.80 -3.07
C GLU A 191 12.54 20.03 -2.41
N HIS A 192 11.50 20.32 -3.20
CA HIS A 192 10.15 20.58 -2.66
C HIS A 192 9.37 19.30 -2.41
N ASP A 193 8.30 19.38 -1.59
CA ASP A 193 7.48 18.24 -1.18
C ASP A 193 6.30 17.92 -2.13
N HIS A 194 6.23 18.55 -3.30
CA HIS A 194 5.21 18.23 -4.29
C HIS A 194 5.63 17.02 -5.12
N ALA A 195 4.71 16.11 -5.38
CA ALA A 195 4.89 15.08 -6.41
C ALA A 195 4.57 15.63 -7.79
N TYR A 196 5.14 15.02 -8.82
CA TYR A 196 4.78 15.31 -10.21
C TYR A 196 3.94 14.19 -10.82
N ILE A 197 3.06 14.59 -11.73
CA ILE A 197 2.34 13.71 -12.64
C ILE A 197 2.57 14.20 -14.08
N PHE A 198 3.23 13.38 -14.89
CA PHE A 198 3.55 13.67 -16.28
C PHE A 198 2.68 12.84 -17.22
N GLN A 199 2.20 13.46 -18.27
CA GLN A 199 1.48 12.80 -19.36
C GLN A 199 2.40 12.64 -20.54
N ASN A 200 2.85 11.43 -20.81
CA ASN A 200 3.76 11.14 -21.89
C ASN A 200 3.05 11.12 -23.26
N PRO A 201 3.78 11.32 -24.39
CA PRO A 201 3.23 11.25 -25.75
C PRO A 201 2.56 9.90 -26.07
N ASP A 202 3.03 8.80 -25.49
CA ASP A 202 2.45 7.45 -25.59
C ASP A 202 1.18 7.24 -24.74
N LYS A 203 0.65 8.34 -24.16
CA LYS A 203 -0.53 8.38 -23.29
C LYS A 203 -0.35 7.69 -21.93
N ARG A 204 0.85 7.22 -21.59
CA ARG A 204 1.16 6.71 -20.26
C ARG A 204 1.39 7.86 -19.29
N ILE A 205 1.07 7.61 -18.02
CA ILE A 205 1.28 8.54 -16.93
C ILE A 205 2.48 8.09 -16.11
N ILE A 206 3.42 9.00 -15.88
CA ILE A 206 4.57 8.78 -15.03
C ILE A 206 4.50 9.75 -13.85
N PHE A 207 4.77 9.22 -12.66
CA PHE A 207 4.91 10.00 -11.45
C PHE A 207 6.39 10.16 -11.08
N ALA A 208 6.73 11.31 -10.47
CA ALA A 208 7.96 11.49 -9.72
C ALA A 208 7.57 12.02 -8.34
N ILE A 209 7.85 11.25 -7.31
CA ILE A 209 7.33 11.47 -5.96
C ILE A 209 8.50 11.58 -4.98
N PRO A 210 8.52 12.58 -4.08
CA PRO A 210 9.50 12.62 -2.97
C PRO A 210 9.38 11.31 -2.17
N TYR A 211 10.49 10.65 -1.92
CA TYR A 211 10.50 9.33 -1.33
C TYR A 211 11.62 9.19 -0.30
N GLU A 212 11.29 8.69 0.89
CA GLU A 212 12.24 8.38 1.98
C GLU A 212 13.30 9.48 2.16
N HIS A 213 12.88 10.75 2.17
CA HIS A 213 13.68 11.99 2.32
C HIS A 213 14.67 12.26 1.19
N ASP A 214 15.59 11.33 0.90
CA ASP A 214 16.74 11.53 0.01
C ASP A 214 16.57 10.97 -1.39
N TYR A 215 15.36 10.54 -1.72
CA TYR A 215 15.09 9.81 -2.95
C TYR A 215 13.89 10.38 -3.71
N THR A 216 13.81 9.98 -4.98
CA THR A 216 12.65 10.17 -5.85
C THR A 216 12.18 8.82 -6.34
N LEU A 217 10.90 8.52 -6.11
CA LEU A 217 10.21 7.36 -6.65
C LEU A 217 9.61 7.72 -8.01
N ILE A 218 9.95 6.94 -9.04
CA ILE A 218 9.54 7.16 -10.43
C ILE A 218 8.78 5.92 -10.93
N GLY A 219 7.62 6.11 -11.49
CA GLY A 219 6.78 5.04 -12.06
C GLY A 219 5.43 5.58 -12.55
N THR A 220 4.67 4.76 -13.24
CA THR A 220 4.79 3.30 -13.36
C THR A 220 4.80 2.89 -14.83
N THR A 221 5.31 1.71 -15.10
CA THR A 221 5.06 1.01 -16.37
C THR A 221 3.67 0.39 -16.38
N ASP A 222 3.21 -0.06 -17.55
CA ASP A 222 1.88 -0.68 -17.73
C ASP A 222 2.02 -1.72 -18.86
N ILE A 223 2.35 -2.97 -18.49
CA ILE A 223 2.74 -4.03 -19.43
C ILE A 223 1.94 -5.29 -19.09
N GLU A 224 1.33 -5.91 -20.10
CA GLU A 224 0.70 -7.22 -19.92
C GLU A 224 1.70 -8.24 -19.40
N TYR A 225 1.29 -9.03 -18.41
CA TYR A 225 2.16 -10.00 -17.73
C TYR A 225 1.56 -11.41 -17.80
N ARG A 226 2.40 -12.38 -18.19
CA ARG A 226 1.99 -13.78 -18.35
C ARG A 226 2.83 -14.76 -17.50
N GLY A 227 3.73 -14.23 -16.68
CA GLY A 227 4.54 -15.02 -15.77
C GLY A 227 3.90 -15.24 -14.42
N ASP A 228 4.61 -15.92 -13.52
CA ASP A 228 4.23 -16.06 -12.12
C ASP A 228 4.28 -14.69 -11.41
N PRO A 229 3.15 -14.18 -10.86
CA PRO A 229 3.12 -12.91 -10.15
C PRO A 229 4.09 -12.82 -8.97
N ALA A 230 4.48 -13.98 -8.38
CA ALA A 230 5.44 -14.02 -7.28
C ALA A 230 6.88 -13.75 -7.73
N GLN A 231 7.18 -13.90 -9.04
CA GLN A 231 8.51 -13.73 -9.63
C GLN A 231 8.62 -12.45 -10.46
N VAL A 232 7.63 -11.53 -10.31
CA VAL A 232 7.63 -10.29 -11.08
C VAL A 232 8.84 -9.42 -10.75
N ALA A 233 9.52 -8.96 -11.79
CA ALA A 233 10.66 -8.04 -11.69
C ALA A 233 10.65 -7.04 -12.85
N ILE A 234 11.30 -5.89 -12.64
CA ILE A 234 11.52 -4.90 -13.69
C ILE A 234 12.52 -5.44 -14.72
N THR A 235 12.33 -5.09 -15.99
CA THR A 235 13.31 -5.38 -17.06
C THR A 235 14.24 -4.18 -17.28
N ALA A 236 15.36 -4.42 -18.00
CA ALA A 236 16.26 -3.35 -18.42
C ALA A 236 15.54 -2.32 -19.29
N ASP A 237 14.68 -2.75 -20.22
CA ASP A 237 13.89 -1.88 -21.09
C ASP A 237 12.91 -1.00 -20.32
N GLU A 238 12.26 -1.55 -19.27
CA GLU A 238 11.39 -0.76 -18.40
C GLU A 238 12.18 0.29 -17.61
N THR A 239 13.36 -0.07 -17.12
CA THR A 239 14.25 0.86 -16.42
C THR A 239 14.67 2.01 -17.34
N GLN A 240 15.10 1.69 -18.54
CA GLN A 240 15.46 2.69 -19.56
C GLN A 240 14.27 3.58 -19.93
N TYR A 241 13.09 2.98 -20.17
CA TYR A 241 11.86 3.72 -20.46
C TYR A 241 11.51 4.73 -19.36
N LEU A 242 11.64 4.35 -18.08
CA LEU A 242 11.35 5.25 -16.95
C LEU A 242 12.37 6.38 -16.87
N CYS A 243 13.66 6.11 -17.09
CA CYS A 243 14.70 7.14 -17.17
C CYS A 243 14.43 8.12 -18.32
N ASP A 244 14.17 7.62 -19.52
CA ASP A 244 13.91 8.44 -20.70
C ASP A 244 12.63 9.29 -20.53
N SER A 245 11.62 8.72 -19.88
CA SER A 245 10.36 9.43 -19.60
C SER A 245 10.58 10.64 -18.70
N ILE A 246 11.39 10.50 -17.66
CA ILE A 246 11.70 11.58 -16.73
C ILE A 246 12.62 12.63 -17.36
N ASN A 247 13.62 12.21 -18.11
CA ASN A 247 14.59 13.08 -18.78
C ASN A 247 13.94 14.05 -19.80
N ARG A 248 12.71 13.78 -20.22
CA ARG A 248 11.93 14.72 -21.07
C ARG A 248 11.48 15.98 -20.33
N TYR A 249 11.42 15.92 -19.00
CA TYR A 249 10.81 16.96 -18.18
C TYR A 249 11.79 17.65 -17.24
N PHE A 250 12.80 16.92 -16.75
CA PHE A 250 13.78 17.43 -15.79
C PHE A 250 15.03 17.97 -16.50
N LYS A 251 15.65 19.00 -15.91
CA LYS A 251 16.95 19.52 -16.33
C LYS A 251 18.08 18.53 -16.01
N GLN A 252 17.97 17.90 -14.84
CA GLN A 252 18.88 16.84 -14.41
C GLN A 252 18.44 15.52 -15.07
N HIS A 253 19.31 14.95 -15.88
CA HIS A 253 19.07 13.66 -16.50
C HIS A 253 19.57 12.53 -15.60
N ILE A 254 18.87 11.39 -15.68
CA ILE A 254 19.22 10.15 -15.01
C ILE A 254 19.41 9.02 -16.02
N THR A 255 20.19 8.03 -15.63
CA THR A 255 20.48 6.81 -16.40
C THR A 255 20.13 5.58 -15.54
N PRO A 256 20.10 4.38 -16.09
CA PRO A 256 19.96 3.17 -15.30
C PRO A 256 21.00 3.00 -14.18
N ALA A 257 22.20 3.58 -14.33
CA ALA A 257 23.24 3.56 -13.31
C ALA A 257 22.90 4.39 -12.05
N ASP A 258 21.98 5.35 -12.17
CA ASP A 258 21.52 6.19 -11.06
C ASP A 258 20.43 5.51 -10.21
N VAL A 259 19.91 4.37 -10.68
CA VAL A 259 18.86 3.63 -9.98
C VAL A 259 19.42 2.93 -8.74
N ARG A 260 18.83 3.21 -7.59
CA ARG A 260 19.23 2.66 -6.29
C ARG A 260 18.41 1.44 -5.87
N TRP A 261 17.15 1.42 -6.26
CA TRP A 261 16.24 0.32 -5.94
C TRP A 261 15.10 0.26 -6.96
N THR A 262 14.54 -0.92 -7.11
CA THR A 262 13.39 -1.16 -7.99
C THR A 262 12.39 -2.07 -7.31
N TYR A 263 11.13 -1.93 -7.67
CA TYR A 263 10.11 -2.91 -7.34
C TYR A 263 9.04 -2.98 -8.42
N SER A 264 8.42 -4.13 -8.51
CA SER A 264 7.35 -4.41 -9.46
C SER A 264 6.17 -5.08 -8.76
N GLY A 265 4.98 -4.86 -9.30
CA GLY A 265 3.77 -5.54 -8.86
C GLY A 265 2.88 -5.88 -10.04
N VAL A 266 1.99 -6.83 -9.84
CA VAL A 266 1.02 -7.27 -10.85
C VAL A 266 -0.38 -6.87 -10.41
N ARG A 267 -1.09 -6.16 -11.30
CA ARG A 267 -2.48 -5.75 -11.09
C ARG A 267 -3.40 -6.78 -11.73
N PRO A 268 -4.32 -7.40 -10.98
CA PRO A 268 -5.38 -8.23 -11.54
C PRO A 268 -6.51 -7.30 -12.01
N LEU A 269 -6.57 -6.99 -13.29
CA LEU A 269 -7.67 -6.23 -13.88
C LEU A 269 -8.75 -7.18 -14.37
N LEU A 270 -10.02 -6.83 -14.14
CA LEU A 270 -11.13 -7.61 -14.71
C LEU A 270 -11.01 -7.65 -16.24
N GLU A 271 -11.13 -8.82 -16.82
CA GLU A 271 -11.17 -8.97 -18.27
C GLU A 271 -12.59 -8.66 -18.75
N GLU A 272 -12.72 -7.61 -19.56
CA GLU A 272 -13.98 -7.28 -20.25
C GLU A 272 -13.88 -7.73 -21.68
N GLU A 273 -14.90 -8.44 -22.17
CA GLU A 273 -14.98 -8.86 -23.56
C GLU A 273 -14.89 -7.65 -24.49
N GLY A 274 -13.89 -7.62 -25.37
CA GLY A 274 -13.70 -6.58 -26.39
C GLY A 274 -12.80 -5.40 -25.99
N ALA A 275 -12.14 -5.42 -24.83
CA ALA A 275 -11.20 -4.37 -24.41
C ALA A 275 -9.75 -4.68 -24.85
N ASP A 276 -9.36 -4.24 -26.05
CA ASP A 276 -7.99 -4.42 -26.59
C ASP A 276 -6.91 -3.64 -25.84
N ASN A 277 -7.27 -2.62 -25.05
CA ASN A 277 -6.32 -1.74 -24.40
C ASN A 277 -6.35 -1.89 -22.86
N PRO A 278 -5.25 -2.32 -22.20
CA PRO A 278 -5.16 -2.45 -20.74
C PRO A 278 -5.50 -1.18 -19.98
N SER A 279 -5.33 -0.02 -20.62
CA SER A 279 -5.63 1.28 -20.05
C SER A 279 -7.12 1.62 -20.02
N ALA A 280 -7.95 0.93 -20.79
CA ALA A 280 -9.40 1.17 -20.92
C ALA A 280 -10.23 0.21 -20.07
N VAL A 281 -9.63 -0.87 -19.55
CA VAL A 281 -10.31 -1.87 -18.72
C VAL A 281 -10.76 -1.24 -17.39
N THR A 282 -11.97 -1.58 -16.95
CA THR A 282 -12.51 -1.10 -15.66
C THR A 282 -11.54 -1.49 -14.53
N ARG A 283 -11.37 -0.58 -13.60
CA ARG A 283 -10.54 -0.82 -12.41
C ARG A 283 -11.40 -0.92 -11.14
N ASP A 284 -12.71 -1.14 -11.31
CA ASP A 284 -13.58 -1.50 -10.21
C ASP A 284 -13.39 -3.00 -9.87
N TYR A 285 -13.96 -3.42 -8.77
CA TYR A 285 -13.95 -4.82 -8.34
C TYR A 285 -15.29 -5.48 -8.65
N ARG A 286 -15.27 -6.78 -8.69
CA ARG A 286 -16.47 -7.61 -8.74
C ARG A 286 -16.41 -8.65 -7.63
N LEU A 287 -17.53 -8.77 -6.92
CA LEU A 287 -17.78 -9.82 -5.94
C LEU A 287 -18.61 -10.91 -6.62
N GLU A 288 -18.24 -12.14 -6.40
CA GLU A 288 -18.95 -13.31 -6.93
C GLU A 288 -19.21 -14.29 -5.80
N LEU A 289 -20.48 -14.41 -5.44
CA LEU A 289 -20.96 -15.29 -4.37
C LEU A 289 -21.51 -16.59 -4.98
N ASP A 290 -20.90 -17.72 -4.63
CA ASP A 290 -21.36 -19.08 -4.89
C ASP A 290 -21.90 -19.65 -3.56
N ALA A 291 -23.22 -19.66 -3.39
CA ALA A 291 -23.89 -20.06 -2.15
C ALA A 291 -25.11 -20.97 -2.46
N PRO A 292 -24.88 -22.23 -2.90
CA PRO A 292 -25.96 -23.20 -3.10
C PRO A 292 -26.72 -23.48 -1.79
N GLU A 293 -27.98 -23.78 -1.89
CA GLU A 293 -28.83 -24.09 -0.74
C GLU A 293 -28.27 -25.27 0.07
N GLY A 294 -28.09 -25.07 1.38
CA GLY A 294 -27.57 -26.09 2.29
C GLY A 294 -26.04 -26.27 2.23
N GLU A 295 -25.32 -25.53 1.40
CA GLU A 295 -23.87 -25.58 1.30
C GLU A 295 -23.16 -24.32 1.83
N ALA A 296 -21.92 -24.47 2.29
CA ALA A 296 -21.11 -23.36 2.75
C ALA A 296 -20.76 -22.38 1.60
N PRO A 297 -20.97 -21.06 1.76
CA PRO A 297 -20.73 -20.09 0.70
C PRO A 297 -19.23 -19.90 0.39
N LEU A 298 -18.96 -19.55 -0.87
CA LEU A 298 -17.68 -19.09 -1.37
C LEU A 298 -17.87 -17.71 -1.99
N LEU A 299 -17.14 -16.72 -1.52
CA LEU A 299 -17.07 -15.39 -2.12
C LEU A 299 -15.73 -15.20 -2.80
N SER A 300 -15.73 -14.84 -4.09
CA SER A 300 -14.51 -14.53 -4.84
C SER A 300 -14.45 -13.04 -5.18
N VAL A 301 -13.27 -12.44 -4.99
CA VAL A 301 -13.01 -11.03 -5.26
C VAL A 301 -12.12 -10.90 -6.49
N PHE A 302 -12.65 -10.30 -7.54
CA PHE A 302 -11.92 -10.03 -8.78
C PHE A 302 -11.60 -8.55 -8.92
N GLY A 303 -10.34 -8.21 -9.24
CA GLY A 303 -9.91 -6.82 -9.40
C GLY A 303 -9.77 -6.07 -8.09
N GLY A 304 -10.08 -4.76 -8.12
CA GLY A 304 -10.02 -3.87 -6.96
C GLY A 304 -8.77 -3.01 -6.87
N LYS A 305 -8.84 -2.01 -5.99
CA LYS A 305 -7.77 -1.04 -5.76
C LYS A 305 -7.53 -0.85 -4.27
N ILE A 306 -6.28 -0.56 -3.92
CA ILE A 306 -5.93 -0.19 -2.56
C ILE A 306 -6.70 1.04 -2.05
N THR A 307 -7.11 1.94 -2.93
CA THR A 307 -7.85 3.15 -2.55
C THR A 307 -9.27 2.90 -2.08
N THR A 308 -9.86 1.75 -2.43
CA THR A 308 -11.25 1.39 -2.09
C THR A 308 -11.35 0.06 -1.34
N PHE A 309 -10.21 -0.47 -0.86
CA PHE A 309 -10.15 -1.80 -0.23
C PHE A 309 -11.13 -1.95 0.95
N ARG A 310 -11.24 -0.90 1.79
CA ARG A 310 -12.10 -0.92 2.98
C ARG A 310 -13.58 -1.07 2.57
N LYS A 311 -14.01 -0.31 1.55
CA LYS A 311 -15.40 -0.39 1.07
C LYS A 311 -15.70 -1.71 0.39
N LEU A 312 -14.72 -2.24 -0.38
CA LEU A 312 -14.80 -3.59 -0.94
C LEU A 312 -14.97 -4.64 0.17
N ALA A 313 -14.18 -4.54 1.25
CA ALA A 313 -14.26 -5.47 2.36
C ALA A 313 -15.61 -5.38 3.09
N GLU A 314 -16.18 -4.17 3.29
CA GLU A 314 -17.53 -4.01 3.82
C GLU A 314 -18.58 -4.73 2.95
N GLU A 315 -18.56 -4.48 1.62
CA GLU A 315 -19.51 -5.10 0.69
C GLU A 315 -19.35 -6.64 0.66
N ALA A 316 -18.12 -7.16 0.73
CA ALA A 316 -17.84 -8.60 0.80
C ALA A 316 -18.39 -9.23 2.09
N VAL A 317 -18.21 -8.56 3.24
CA VAL A 317 -18.73 -9.02 4.53
C VAL A 317 -20.27 -8.94 4.56
N ASP A 318 -20.87 -7.91 3.96
CA ASP A 318 -22.33 -7.79 3.85
C ASP A 318 -22.94 -8.95 3.02
N GLU A 319 -22.26 -9.37 1.93
CA GLU A 319 -22.72 -10.50 1.11
C GLU A 319 -22.59 -11.83 1.86
N LEU A 320 -21.44 -12.10 2.48
CA LEU A 320 -21.24 -13.30 3.29
C LEU A 320 -22.15 -13.33 4.51
N GLY A 321 -22.33 -12.19 5.18
CA GLY A 321 -23.21 -12.08 6.34
C GLY A 321 -24.66 -12.43 6.00
N ARG A 322 -25.16 -12.02 4.83
CA ARG A 322 -26.49 -12.42 4.34
C ARG A 322 -26.57 -13.92 4.05
N ALA A 323 -25.56 -14.47 3.38
CA ALA A 323 -25.52 -15.90 3.05
C ALA A 323 -25.43 -16.80 4.28
N LEU A 324 -24.78 -16.30 5.34
CA LEU A 324 -24.64 -17.01 6.63
C LEU A 324 -25.76 -16.70 7.62
N ALA A 325 -26.79 -15.94 7.23
CA ALA A 325 -27.85 -15.44 8.11
C ALA A 325 -27.32 -14.73 9.38
N ASN A 326 -26.15 -14.08 9.26
CA ASN A 326 -25.48 -13.34 10.34
C ASN A 326 -25.02 -11.95 9.87
N PRO A 327 -25.94 -11.06 9.46
CA PRO A 327 -25.60 -9.71 9.06
C PRO A 327 -25.15 -8.87 10.25
N ALA A 328 -24.09 -8.06 10.05
CA ALA A 328 -23.60 -7.12 11.06
C ALA A 328 -23.44 -5.72 10.43
N PRO A 329 -23.69 -4.64 11.19
CA PRO A 329 -23.54 -3.28 10.66
C PRO A 329 -22.07 -2.95 10.37
N ALA A 330 -21.83 -2.20 9.31
CA ALA A 330 -20.51 -1.68 8.97
C ALA A 330 -20.01 -0.70 10.05
N TRP A 331 -18.76 -0.84 10.46
CA TRP A 331 -18.15 -0.05 11.55
C TRP A 331 -16.77 0.54 11.17
N THR A 332 -16.13 0.03 10.14
CA THR A 332 -14.73 0.31 9.82
C THR A 332 -14.47 1.76 9.40
N ALA A 333 -15.47 2.50 8.93
CA ALA A 333 -15.32 3.90 8.52
C ALA A 333 -14.92 4.86 9.66
N GLY A 334 -15.29 4.52 10.91
CA GLY A 334 -14.98 5.32 12.10
C GLY A 334 -13.83 4.76 12.94
N ALA A 335 -13.27 3.60 12.58
CA ALA A 335 -12.24 2.93 13.35
C ALA A 335 -10.84 3.34 12.90
N PRO A 336 -9.91 3.68 13.81
CA PRO A 336 -8.52 3.85 13.49
C PRO A 336 -7.86 2.49 13.25
N LEU A 337 -6.90 2.44 12.34
CA LEU A 337 -5.96 1.32 12.26
C LEU A 337 -4.96 1.37 13.43
N PRO A 338 -4.31 0.25 13.79
CA PRO A 338 -3.32 0.20 14.86
C PRO A 338 -2.26 1.30 14.74
N GLY A 339 -2.14 2.13 15.76
CA GLY A 339 -1.28 3.32 15.76
C GLY A 339 -1.90 4.58 15.17
N GLY A 340 -3.09 4.47 14.56
CA GLY A 340 -3.81 5.58 13.95
C GLY A 340 -4.78 6.33 14.89
N ASP A 341 -4.90 5.92 16.13
CA ASP A 341 -5.70 6.54 17.19
C ASP A 341 -5.15 7.90 17.65
N ILE A 342 -4.76 8.73 16.69
CA ILE A 342 -4.22 10.07 16.88
C ILE A 342 -5.36 11.08 16.96
N PRO A 343 -5.50 11.86 18.04
CA PRO A 343 -6.61 12.78 18.23
C PRO A 343 -6.75 13.77 17.05
N LYS A 344 -7.96 13.82 16.47
CA LYS A 344 -8.30 14.66 15.30
C LYS A 344 -7.43 14.39 14.07
N ALA A 345 -6.80 13.21 13.97
CA ALA A 345 -5.83 12.85 12.94
C ALA A 345 -4.68 13.89 12.77
N ASN A 346 -4.34 14.62 13.84
CA ASN A 346 -3.33 15.66 13.81
C ASN A 346 -1.94 15.08 14.14
N PHE A 347 -1.28 14.60 13.09
CA PHE A 347 0.04 13.96 13.20
C PHE A 347 1.11 14.91 13.76
N GLU A 348 1.11 16.19 13.36
CA GLU A 348 2.15 17.15 13.81
C GLU A 348 2.06 17.42 15.32
N ARG A 349 0.84 17.53 15.84
CA ARG A 349 0.63 17.64 17.29
C ARG A 349 1.07 16.37 18.01
N PHE A 350 0.73 15.20 17.46
CA PHE A 350 1.18 13.92 18.01
C PHE A 350 2.72 13.83 18.03
N LEU A 351 3.38 14.15 16.92
CA LEU A 351 4.84 14.14 16.82
C LEU A 351 5.50 15.07 17.84
N THR A 352 4.94 16.28 18.03
CA THR A 352 5.44 17.22 19.04
C THR A 352 5.36 16.63 20.44
N GLN A 353 4.22 16.05 20.80
CA GLN A 353 4.02 15.38 22.10
C GLN A 353 4.93 14.16 22.27
N PHE A 354 5.10 13.37 21.20
CA PHE A 354 5.97 12.20 21.19
C PHE A 354 7.44 12.60 21.44
N LYS A 355 7.93 13.65 20.79
CA LYS A 355 9.30 14.18 21.03
C LYS A 355 9.48 14.72 22.45
N GLN A 356 8.45 15.33 23.03
CA GLN A 356 8.48 15.80 24.43
C GLN A 356 8.50 14.62 25.42
N GLN A 357 7.79 13.54 25.10
CA GLN A 357 7.76 12.33 25.94
C GLN A 357 9.08 11.55 25.91
N TYR A 358 9.76 11.55 24.77
CA TYR A 358 11.02 10.82 24.56
C TYR A 358 12.14 11.78 24.12
N PRO A 359 12.56 12.74 24.96
CA PRO A 359 13.54 13.78 24.59
C PRO A 359 14.93 13.24 24.27
N TRP A 360 15.22 12.00 24.68
CA TRP A 360 16.48 11.31 24.43
C TRP A 360 16.55 10.66 23.03
N LEU A 361 15.43 10.51 22.34
CA LEU A 361 15.42 10.03 20.96
C LEU A 361 15.90 11.14 20.01
N PRO A 362 16.84 10.86 19.09
CA PRO A 362 17.15 11.75 17.98
C PRO A 362 15.91 12.14 17.19
N ALA A 363 15.84 13.39 16.75
CA ALA A 363 14.67 13.96 16.11
C ALA A 363 14.18 13.14 14.88
N ASP A 364 15.13 12.63 14.10
CA ASP A 364 14.84 11.84 12.90
C ASP A 364 14.32 10.43 13.26
N LEU A 365 14.89 9.80 14.28
CA LEU A 365 14.41 8.50 14.78
C LEU A 365 13.01 8.64 15.38
N ALA A 366 12.77 9.69 16.16
CA ALA A 366 11.45 9.98 16.72
C ALA A 366 10.41 10.22 15.61
N HIS A 367 10.76 10.96 14.56
CA HIS A 367 9.90 11.17 13.40
C HIS A 367 9.61 9.85 12.66
N ARG A 368 10.64 9.03 12.41
CA ARG A 368 10.50 7.74 11.75
C ARG A 368 9.61 6.78 12.54
N TYR A 369 9.82 6.66 13.86
CA TYR A 369 8.97 5.82 14.72
C TYR A 369 7.53 6.34 14.77
N ALA A 370 7.34 7.65 14.89
CA ALA A 370 6.02 8.25 14.84
C ALA A 370 5.30 7.96 13.49
N ARG A 371 6.01 8.03 12.36
CA ARG A 371 5.47 7.70 11.03
C ARG A 371 5.21 6.20 10.86
N ALA A 372 6.13 5.35 11.27
CA ALA A 372 5.98 3.92 11.06
C ALA A 372 4.91 3.27 11.96
N TYR A 373 4.83 3.73 13.23
CA TYR A 373 4.07 3.03 14.27
C TYR A 373 2.98 3.87 14.94
N GLY A 374 2.95 5.19 14.72
CA GLY A 374 1.98 6.07 15.37
C GLY A 374 2.02 5.96 16.89
N THR A 375 0.84 5.84 17.52
CA THR A 375 0.72 5.66 18.99
C THR A 375 1.34 4.36 19.49
N ARG A 376 1.59 3.39 18.61
CA ARG A 376 2.25 2.10 18.93
C ARG A 376 3.77 2.21 19.03
N ALA A 377 4.38 3.34 18.66
CA ALA A 377 5.81 3.55 18.82
C ALA A 377 6.30 3.30 20.25
N LYS A 378 5.44 3.53 21.26
CA LYS A 378 5.68 3.18 22.66
C LYS A 378 5.97 1.68 22.89
N HIS A 379 5.45 0.78 22.06
CA HIS A 379 5.71 -0.66 22.18
C HIS A 379 7.07 -1.06 21.59
N VAL A 380 7.57 -0.30 20.61
CA VAL A 380 8.94 -0.44 20.10
C VAL A 380 9.95 0.03 21.14
N ILE A 381 9.67 1.17 21.78
CA ILE A 381 10.53 1.79 22.79
C ILE A 381 10.51 0.98 24.10
N GLY A 382 9.36 0.43 24.48
CA GLY A 382 9.19 -0.31 25.73
C GLY A 382 9.46 0.57 26.95
N GLN A 383 10.37 0.12 27.81
CA GLN A 383 10.80 0.84 29.02
C GLN A 383 12.13 1.59 28.83
N ALA A 384 12.67 1.64 27.61
CA ALA A 384 13.94 2.28 27.35
C ALA A 384 13.90 3.79 27.65
N SER A 385 14.93 4.28 28.30
CA SER A 385 15.16 5.67 28.67
C SER A 385 16.39 6.27 27.98
N SER A 386 17.10 5.49 27.19
CA SER A 386 18.28 5.89 26.41
C SER A 386 18.40 5.06 25.13
N LEU A 387 19.19 5.53 24.15
CA LEU A 387 19.48 4.81 22.92
C LEU A 387 20.17 3.45 23.19
N ALA A 388 21.02 3.37 24.19
CA ALA A 388 21.72 2.13 24.54
C ALA A 388 20.72 1.03 24.97
N GLU A 389 19.63 1.41 25.60
CA GLU A 389 18.61 0.46 26.05
C GLU A 389 17.69 -0.05 24.93
N LEU A 390 17.75 0.56 23.74
CA LEU A 390 17.12 -0.01 22.54
C LEU A 390 17.90 -1.21 21.98
N GLY A 391 19.03 -1.56 22.58
CA GLY A 391 19.87 -2.69 22.23
C GLY A 391 20.82 -2.40 21.06
N ARG A 392 21.27 -3.46 20.43
CA ARG A 392 22.24 -3.42 19.33
C ARG A 392 21.74 -2.62 18.13
N ILE A 393 22.64 -1.89 17.46
CA ILE A 393 22.37 -1.22 16.18
C ILE A 393 22.72 -2.16 15.03
N PHE A 394 21.78 -2.36 14.10
CA PHE A 394 21.95 -3.17 12.89
C PHE A 394 22.20 -2.33 11.64
N ALA A 395 21.57 -1.15 11.58
CA ALA A 395 21.74 -0.17 10.50
C ALA A 395 21.48 1.23 11.07
N PRO A 396 21.79 2.31 10.36
CA PRO A 396 21.47 3.67 10.81
C PRO A 396 20.00 3.80 11.21
N GLY A 397 19.76 4.07 12.49
CA GLY A 397 18.41 4.19 13.05
C GLY A 397 17.64 2.87 13.26
N LEU A 398 18.24 1.71 13.03
CA LEU A 398 17.62 0.39 13.25
C LEU A 398 18.22 -0.29 14.47
N TYR A 399 17.44 -0.38 15.54
CA TYR A 399 17.83 -0.98 16.81
C TYR A 399 17.17 -2.34 17.03
N GLU A 400 17.74 -3.16 17.89
CA GLU A 400 17.27 -4.51 18.23
C GLU A 400 15.83 -4.50 18.77
N ALA A 401 15.46 -3.50 19.57
CA ALA A 401 14.09 -3.34 20.07
C ALA A 401 13.05 -3.29 18.92
N GLU A 402 13.41 -2.63 17.82
CA GLU A 402 12.54 -2.59 16.63
C GLU A 402 12.48 -3.95 15.93
N LEU A 403 13.60 -4.67 15.81
CA LEU A 403 13.60 -6.04 15.27
C LEU A 403 12.71 -6.96 16.10
N CYS A 404 12.80 -6.89 17.44
CA CYS A 404 11.93 -7.65 18.34
C CYS A 404 10.45 -7.33 18.07
N TYR A 405 10.09 -6.05 18.01
CA TYR A 405 8.72 -5.63 17.72
C TYR A 405 8.23 -6.15 16.37
N LEU A 406 9.04 -5.99 15.31
CA LEU A 406 8.68 -6.45 13.96
C LEU A 406 8.53 -7.96 13.88
N ARG A 407 9.40 -8.72 14.59
CA ARG A 407 9.32 -10.18 14.70
C ARG A 407 8.05 -10.62 15.41
N ASP A 408 7.79 -10.04 16.58
CA ASP A 408 6.79 -10.54 17.51
C ASP A 408 5.38 -10.03 17.18
N THR A 409 5.28 -8.84 16.58
CA THR A 409 4.01 -8.17 16.30
C THR A 409 3.66 -8.19 14.79
N GLU A 410 4.64 -8.02 13.90
CA GLU A 410 4.41 -7.76 12.49
C GLU A 410 4.90 -8.87 11.55
N TRP A 411 5.10 -10.09 12.06
CA TRP A 411 5.47 -11.30 11.30
C TRP A 411 6.75 -11.17 10.48
N ALA A 412 7.67 -10.26 10.79
CA ALA A 412 8.96 -10.21 10.11
C ALA A 412 9.80 -11.46 10.42
N ARG A 413 10.47 -12.00 9.40
CA ARG A 413 11.26 -13.24 9.48
C ARG A 413 12.62 -13.15 8.80
N SER A 414 12.89 -12.04 8.14
CA SER A 414 14.11 -11.86 7.35
C SER A 414 14.49 -10.38 7.28
N ALA A 415 15.75 -10.14 6.91
CA ALA A 415 16.24 -8.81 6.60
C ALA A 415 15.42 -8.14 5.48
N GLN A 416 14.97 -8.92 4.50
CA GLN A 416 14.10 -8.45 3.43
C GLN A 416 12.77 -7.90 3.98
N ASP A 417 12.19 -8.54 4.99
CA ASP A 417 10.97 -8.04 5.63
C ASP A 417 11.23 -6.72 6.34
N VAL A 418 12.32 -6.60 7.08
CA VAL A 418 12.69 -5.41 7.87
C VAL A 418 13.06 -4.25 6.96
N LEU A 419 14.07 -4.44 6.10
CA LEU A 419 14.72 -3.37 5.35
C LEU A 419 13.87 -2.85 4.18
N TRP A 420 12.97 -3.69 3.62
CA TRP A 420 12.27 -3.35 2.38
C TRP A 420 10.73 -3.37 2.48
N ARG A 421 10.16 -4.15 3.40
CA ARG A 421 8.70 -4.26 3.55
C ARG A 421 8.15 -3.51 4.76
N ARG A 422 8.78 -3.59 5.94
CA ARG A 422 8.34 -2.89 7.15
C ARG A 422 8.87 -1.46 7.24
N SER A 423 10.09 -1.28 6.72
CA SER A 423 10.71 0.04 6.53
C SER A 423 11.22 0.17 5.09
N LYS A 424 11.96 1.21 4.81
CA LYS A 424 12.76 1.37 3.59
C LYS A 424 14.21 1.68 3.96
N LEU A 425 14.63 1.24 5.17
CA LEU A 425 15.97 1.50 5.69
C LEU A 425 17.08 0.94 4.80
N GLY A 426 16.80 -0.10 3.99
CA GLY A 426 17.74 -0.59 2.99
C GLY A 426 18.24 0.47 2.01
N LEU A 427 17.43 1.52 1.74
CA LEU A 427 17.86 2.66 0.92
C LEU A 427 18.92 3.54 1.60
N HIS A 428 18.93 3.57 2.93
CA HIS A 428 19.81 4.42 3.75
C HIS A 428 21.07 3.71 4.25
N VAL A 429 21.18 2.40 3.96
CA VAL A 429 22.41 1.63 4.19
C VAL A 429 23.37 1.90 3.05
N GLU A 430 24.65 2.11 3.38
CA GLU A 430 25.71 2.25 2.36
C GLU A 430 25.78 1.01 1.47
N PRO A 431 25.79 1.17 0.12
CA PRO A 431 25.71 0.03 -0.81
C PRO A 431 26.72 -1.09 -0.53
N GLY A 432 27.95 -0.72 -0.17
CA GLY A 432 29.03 -1.69 0.14
C GLY A 432 28.85 -2.45 1.46
N THR A 433 27.91 -2.03 2.32
CA THR A 433 27.65 -2.68 3.62
C THR A 433 26.28 -3.36 3.68
N LEU A 434 25.43 -3.18 2.68
CA LEU A 434 24.06 -3.68 2.66
C LEU A 434 24.01 -5.22 2.81
N GLU A 435 24.92 -5.93 2.16
CA GLU A 435 24.99 -7.38 2.24
C GLU A 435 25.33 -7.86 3.67
N ASN A 436 26.30 -7.21 4.31
CA ASN A 436 26.69 -7.51 5.69
C ASN A 436 25.53 -7.23 6.66
N VAL A 437 24.84 -6.08 6.50
CA VAL A 437 23.66 -5.74 7.31
C VAL A 437 22.54 -6.75 7.12
N THR A 438 22.29 -7.17 5.87
CA THR A 438 21.31 -8.20 5.54
C THR A 438 21.63 -9.51 6.24
N GLN A 439 22.86 -10.00 6.10
CA GLN A 439 23.30 -11.25 6.73
C GLN A 439 23.23 -11.18 8.26
N ASP A 440 23.57 -10.04 8.83
CA ASP A 440 23.55 -9.84 10.28
C ASP A 440 22.12 -9.88 10.85
N ILE A 441 21.17 -9.25 10.18
CA ILE A 441 19.75 -9.32 10.55
C ILE A 441 19.21 -10.75 10.38
N ASP A 442 19.53 -11.44 9.29
CA ASP A 442 19.09 -12.82 9.06
C ASP A 442 19.67 -13.78 10.09
N ASN A 443 20.94 -13.61 10.47
CA ASN A 443 21.56 -14.35 11.56
C ASN A 443 20.88 -14.09 12.91
N TRP A 444 20.46 -12.84 13.16
CA TRP A 444 19.72 -12.49 14.38
C TRP A 444 18.37 -13.22 14.43
N PHE A 445 17.60 -13.24 13.32
CA PHE A 445 16.34 -13.99 13.24
C PHE A 445 16.53 -15.49 13.47
N THR A 446 17.62 -16.07 12.97
CA THR A 446 17.94 -17.50 13.16
C THR A 446 18.22 -17.82 14.62
N ARG A 447 18.91 -16.94 15.35
CA ARG A 447 19.28 -17.14 16.77
C ARG A 447 18.17 -16.75 17.74
N SER A 448 17.20 -15.97 17.28
CA SER A 448 16.09 -15.43 18.09
C SER A 448 14.76 -15.95 17.54
N PRO A 449 14.46 -17.26 17.64
CA PRO A 449 13.21 -17.81 17.14
C PRO A 449 12.03 -17.18 17.87
N VAL A 450 10.89 -17.14 17.20
CA VAL A 450 9.68 -16.52 17.74
C VAL A 450 9.07 -17.40 18.81
N GLU A 451 9.06 -16.94 20.02
CA GLU A 451 8.12 -17.39 21.05
C GLU A 451 6.84 -16.55 20.94
N ARG A 452 5.97 -16.83 19.96
CA ARG A 452 4.64 -16.20 19.93
C ARG A 452 3.80 -16.80 21.03
N GLN A 453 3.65 -16.05 22.13
CA GLN A 453 2.47 -16.19 22.97
C GLN A 453 1.31 -15.53 22.21
N PRO A 454 0.18 -16.23 22.02
CA PRO A 454 -1.02 -15.58 21.49
C PRO A 454 -1.36 -14.39 22.39
N PHE A 455 -1.62 -13.24 21.78
CA PHE A 455 -1.97 -12.00 22.49
C PHE A 455 -3.13 -12.30 23.45
N ARG A 456 -2.82 -12.44 24.75
CA ARG A 456 -3.85 -12.60 25.78
C ARG A 456 -4.58 -11.27 25.86
N ARG A 457 -5.86 -11.24 25.48
CA ARG A 457 -6.77 -10.16 25.83
C ARG A 457 -6.55 -9.82 27.31
N ALA A 458 -6.23 -8.59 27.64
CA ALA A 458 -6.53 -8.05 28.93
C ALA A 458 -8.05 -8.20 29.08
N THR A 459 -8.48 -9.12 29.91
CA THR A 459 -9.88 -9.29 30.28
C THR A 459 -10.37 -7.92 30.74
N ALA A 460 -11.29 -7.33 29.97
CA ALA A 460 -12.08 -6.21 30.47
C ALA A 460 -12.70 -6.69 31.77
N SER A 461 -12.19 -6.14 32.88
CA SER A 461 -12.82 -6.32 34.19
C SER A 461 -14.28 -5.89 34.07
N GLN A 462 -15.16 -6.85 34.30
CA GLN A 462 -16.55 -6.61 34.61
C GLN A 462 -16.62 -5.56 35.71
N HIS A 463 -17.16 -4.38 35.35
CA HIS A 463 -17.85 -3.55 36.34
C HIS A 463 -19.26 -3.36 35.82
N ALA A 464 -20.17 -3.93 36.65
CA ALA A 464 -21.60 -3.84 36.61
C ALA A 464 -22.12 -2.40 36.56
#